data_2b68ae4e6b9bda7e5fcdc22f83df8a24
#
_entry.id   2b68ae4e6b9bda7e5fcdc22f83df8a24
#
_cell.length_a   1.000
_cell.length_b   1.000
_cell.length_c   1.000
_cell.angle_alpha   90.00
_cell.angle_beta   90.00
_cell.angle_gamma   90.00
#
_symmetry.space_group_name_H-M   'P 1'
#
loop_
_entity.id
_entity.type
_entity.pdbx_description
1 polymer ?
#
loop_
_entity_poly.entity_id
_entity_poly.type
_entity_poly.pdbx_seq_one_letter_code
_entity_poly.pdbx_strand_id
1 'polypeptide(L)'
;MVRNYWKTSICFLTLSFLLLAIFPVSAKESLSSYFVKITDASQAVKNGNQSHAKALVREMATDFETVEHADSEAGKVVKEKLALSGEISEENLTQISSALLAFEKEQNPIDLNAEKEKLVSRLKPRFETLDKAISSKDIEQIREAYKKMNSTWTINESVVRDNSTAHYGRVE
;
A
#
# COMPACT_ATOMS: atom_id res chain seq x y z
N MET A 1 -63.50 10.21 -16.81
CA MET A 1 -62.34 10.85 -17.42
C MET A 1 -61.16 10.76 -16.44
N VAL A 2 -60.72 9.54 -16.09
CA VAL A 2 -59.59 9.30 -15.16
C VAL A 2 -58.87 8.03 -15.63
N ARG A 3 -57.98 8.11 -16.64
CA ARG A 3 -57.28 6.90 -17.12
C ARG A 3 -55.93 7.14 -17.81
N ASN A 4 -55.25 8.24 -17.57
CA ASN A 4 -53.94 8.49 -18.22
C ASN A 4 -52.79 8.97 -17.33
N TYR A 5 -52.95 9.04 -16.00
CA TYR A 5 -51.87 9.49 -15.11
C TYR A 5 -50.95 8.37 -14.60
N TRP A 6 -51.29 7.12 -14.85
CA TRP A 6 -50.50 6.00 -14.31
C TRP A 6 -49.35 5.55 -15.23
N LYS A 7 -49.39 5.92 -16.50
CA LYS A 7 -48.32 5.54 -17.45
C LYS A 7 -47.14 6.51 -17.47
N THR A 8 -47.29 7.74 -17.05
CA THR A 8 -46.21 8.75 -17.00
C THR A 8 -45.42 8.68 -15.69
N SER A 9 -45.98 8.15 -14.60
CA SER A 9 -45.32 8.05 -13.31
C SER A 9 -44.29 6.91 -13.25
N ILE A 10 -44.47 5.85 -14.04
CA ILE A 10 -43.55 4.69 -14.06
C ILE A 10 -42.30 4.99 -14.87
N CYS A 11 -42.37 5.83 -15.91
CA CYS A 11 -41.18 6.22 -16.68
C CYS A 11 -40.23 7.16 -15.92
N PHE A 12 -40.73 7.95 -14.97
CA PHE A 12 -39.88 8.84 -14.18
C PHE A 12 -39.11 8.12 -13.05
N LEU A 13 -39.65 7.02 -12.52
CA LEU A 13 -39.05 6.24 -11.46
C LEU A 13 -37.91 5.32 -11.97
N THR A 14 -37.99 4.89 -13.22
CA THR A 14 -36.94 4.06 -13.83
C THR A 14 -35.73 4.86 -14.30
N LEU A 15 -35.91 6.15 -14.63
CA LEU A 15 -34.81 7.01 -15.07
C LEU A 15 -33.96 7.53 -13.88
N SER A 16 -34.54 7.64 -12.67
CA SER A 16 -33.81 8.04 -11.47
C SER A 16 -32.94 6.95 -10.89
N PHE A 17 -33.18 5.66 -11.24
CA PHE A 17 -32.37 4.54 -10.72
C PHE A 17 -31.14 4.24 -11.58
N LEU A 18 -31.06 4.80 -12.79
CA LEU A 18 -29.93 4.58 -13.70
C LEU A 18 -28.78 5.57 -13.51
N LEU A 19 -28.95 6.60 -12.66
CA LEU A 19 -27.94 7.64 -12.41
C LEU A 19 -27.10 7.40 -11.14
N LEU A 20 -27.33 6.28 -10.42
CA LEU A 20 -26.62 5.96 -9.17
C LEU A 20 -25.51 4.92 -9.34
N ALA A 21 -25.12 4.56 -10.56
CA ALA A 21 -24.21 3.45 -10.81
C ALA A 21 -22.94 3.83 -11.60
N ILE A 22 -22.46 5.08 -11.52
CA ILE A 22 -21.14 5.39 -12.08
C ILE A 22 -20.42 6.29 -11.08
N PHE A 23 -20.19 5.80 -9.87
CA PHE A 23 -18.93 6.11 -9.21
C PHE A 23 -17.99 4.97 -9.62
N PRO A 24 -16.92 5.23 -10.38
CA PRO A 24 -15.85 4.28 -10.42
C PRO A 24 -15.37 4.17 -8.97
N VAL A 25 -15.67 3.05 -8.32
CA VAL A 25 -14.85 2.58 -7.24
C VAL A 25 -13.51 2.39 -7.95
N SER A 26 -12.64 3.39 -7.84
CA SER A 26 -11.24 3.25 -8.18
C SER A 26 -10.73 2.15 -7.26
N ALA A 27 -10.84 0.92 -7.73
CA ALA A 27 -10.19 -0.19 -7.10
C ALA A 27 -8.71 0.19 -7.16
N LYS A 28 -8.15 0.57 -6.02
CA LYS A 28 -6.73 0.81 -5.86
C LYS A 28 -6.04 -0.41 -6.46
N GLU A 29 -5.51 -0.26 -7.66
CA GLU A 29 -4.90 -1.36 -8.40
C GLU A 29 -3.70 -1.80 -7.58
N SER A 30 -3.81 -2.99 -7.00
CA SER A 30 -2.79 -3.51 -6.11
C SER A 30 -1.59 -3.92 -6.96
N LEU A 31 -0.45 -3.27 -6.75
CA LEU A 31 0.82 -3.68 -7.37
C LEU A 31 1.32 -5.06 -6.87
N SER A 32 0.58 -5.73 -6.00
CA SER A 32 0.92 -7.04 -5.45
C SER A 32 1.19 -8.08 -6.53
N SER A 33 0.43 -8.06 -7.65
CA SER A 33 0.64 -8.98 -8.78
C SER A 33 2.01 -8.81 -9.44
N TYR A 34 2.53 -7.58 -9.48
CA TYR A 34 3.87 -7.29 -10.00
C TYR A 34 4.96 -7.89 -9.11
N PHE A 35 4.83 -7.78 -7.78
CA PHE A 35 5.79 -8.37 -6.85
C PHE A 35 5.78 -9.91 -6.88
N VAL A 36 4.63 -10.53 -7.12
CA VAL A 36 4.55 -11.97 -7.37
C VAL A 36 5.31 -12.33 -8.65
N LYS A 37 5.05 -11.63 -9.77
CA LYS A 37 5.77 -11.85 -11.04
C LYS A 37 7.27 -11.62 -10.92
N ILE A 38 7.72 -10.63 -10.13
CA ILE A 38 9.14 -10.40 -9.84
C ILE A 38 9.75 -11.60 -9.10
N THR A 39 9.03 -12.14 -8.10
CA THR A 39 9.49 -13.33 -7.38
C THR A 39 9.63 -14.53 -8.29
N ASP A 40 8.65 -14.77 -9.17
CA ASP A 40 8.67 -15.86 -10.14
C ASP A 40 9.79 -15.65 -11.18
N ALA A 41 10.01 -14.41 -11.63
CA ALA A 41 11.11 -14.07 -12.55
C ALA A 41 12.47 -14.29 -11.88
N SER A 42 12.65 -13.92 -10.59
CA SER A 42 13.87 -14.21 -9.82
C SER A 42 14.12 -15.71 -9.72
N GLN A 43 13.09 -16.49 -9.42
CA GLN A 43 13.23 -17.93 -9.40
C GLN A 43 13.60 -18.52 -10.79
N ALA A 44 13.03 -17.96 -11.87
CA ALA A 44 13.38 -18.35 -13.23
C ALA A 44 14.84 -18.02 -13.57
N VAL A 45 15.34 -16.84 -13.18
CA VAL A 45 16.75 -16.44 -13.34
C VAL A 45 17.67 -17.41 -12.60
N LYS A 46 17.38 -17.72 -11.33
CA LYS A 46 18.17 -18.66 -10.51
C LYS A 46 18.24 -20.05 -11.11
N ASN A 47 17.17 -20.47 -11.79
CA ASN A 47 17.09 -21.76 -12.46
C ASN A 47 17.66 -21.75 -13.91
N GLY A 48 18.24 -20.63 -14.36
CA GLY A 48 18.74 -20.45 -15.73
C GLY A 48 17.66 -20.35 -16.80
N ASN A 49 16.38 -20.21 -16.42
CA ASN A 49 15.26 -20.12 -17.37
C ASN A 49 15.02 -18.66 -17.80
N GLN A 50 15.95 -18.14 -18.59
CA GLN A 50 15.89 -16.76 -19.11
C GLN A 50 14.65 -16.49 -19.98
N SER A 51 14.16 -17.51 -20.69
CA SER A 51 12.96 -17.38 -21.54
C SER A 51 11.74 -17.03 -20.68
N HIS A 52 11.56 -17.73 -19.57
CA HIS A 52 10.45 -17.49 -18.65
C HIS A 52 10.57 -16.15 -17.92
N ALA A 53 11.78 -15.80 -17.43
CA ALA A 53 12.03 -14.51 -16.81
C ALA A 53 11.69 -13.33 -17.75
N LYS A 54 12.12 -13.41 -19.02
CA LYS A 54 11.78 -12.42 -20.05
C LYS A 54 10.29 -12.34 -20.34
N ALA A 55 9.58 -13.48 -20.36
CA ALA A 55 8.13 -13.49 -20.56
C ALA A 55 7.41 -12.74 -19.45
N LEU A 56 7.76 -12.98 -18.19
CA LEU A 56 7.19 -12.31 -17.02
C LEU A 56 7.46 -10.80 -17.03
N VAL A 57 8.68 -10.37 -17.35
CA VAL A 57 9.01 -8.94 -17.45
C VAL A 57 8.22 -8.26 -18.57
N ARG A 58 8.06 -8.90 -19.72
CA ARG A 58 7.24 -8.36 -20.83
C ARG A 58 5.77 -8.27 -20.47
N GLU A 59 5.24 -9.27 -19.76
CA GLU A 59 3.87 -9.24 -19.25
C GLU A 59 3.68 -8.07 -18.30
N MET A 60 4.60 -7.87 -17.34
CA MET A 60 4.58 -6.71 -16.45
C MET A 60 4.62 -5.39 -17.23
N ALA A 61 5.45 -5.29 -18.27
CA ALA A 61 5.53 -4.09 -19.11
C ALA A 61 4.21 -3.79 -19.83
N THR A 62 3.57 -4.83 -20.38
CA THR A 62 2.27 -4.69 -21.06
C THR A 62 1.16 -4.29 -20.09
N ASP A 63 1.09 -4.95 -18.93
CA ASP A 63 0.08 -4.66 -17.91
C ASP A 63 0.25 -3.24 -17.37
N PHE A 64 1.48 -2.79 -17.16
CA PHE A 64 1.78 -1.48 -16.59
C PHE A 64 1.34 -0.30 -17.48
N GLU A 65 1.24 -0.50 -18.80
CA GLU A 65 0.72 0.54 -19.71
C GLU A 65 -0.74 0.93 -19.41
N THR A 66 -1.50 0.03 -18.76
CA THR A 66 -2.90 0.26 -18.42
C THR A 66 -3.11 0.71 -16.97
N VAL A 67 -2.04 0.79 -16.19
CA VAL A 67 -2.10 1.22 -14.78
C VAL A 67 -2.43 2.71 -14.73
N GLU A 68 -3.32 3.08 -13.81
CA GLU A 68 -3.66 4.47 -13.57
C GLU A 68 -2.39 5.27 -13.19
N HIS A 69 -2.20 6.44 -13.78
CA HIS A 69 -1.02 7.30 -13.60
C HIS A 69 0.34 6.69 -14.08
N ALA A 70 0.34 5.68 -14.92
CA ALA A 70 1.57 5.11 -15.51
C ALA A 70 2.44 6.15 -16.25
N ASP A 71 1.89 7.30 -16.61
CA ASP A 71 2.61 8.41 -17.25
C ASP A 71 3.15 9.46 -16.26
N SER A 72 2.98 9.26 -14.96
CA SER A 72 3.60 10.08 -13.90
C SER A 72 5.14 9.97 -13.95
N GLU A 73 5.85 10.83 -13.22
CA GLU A 73 7.32 10.77 -13.21
C GLU A 73 7.84 9.42 -12.70
N ALA A 74 7.28 8.88 -11.61
CA ALA A 74 7.67 7.55 -11.14
C ALA A 74 7.18 6.45 -12.09
N GLY A 75 6.01 6.60 -12.73
CA GLY A 75 5.50 5.66 -13.72
C GLY A 75 6.40 5.53 -14.94
N LYS A 76 6.94 6.64 -15.46
CA LYS A 76 7.93 6.64 -16.54
C LYS A 76 9.20 5.85 -16.15
N VAL A 77 9.65 6.00 -14.91
CA VAL A 77 10.81 5.21 -14.42
C VAL A 77 10.47 3.71 -14.40
N VAL A 78 9.27 3.31 -13.98
CA VAL A 78 8.85 1.90 -14.04
C VAL A 78 8.86 1.39 -15.48
N LYS A 79 8.28 2.12 -16.43
CA LYS A 79 8.30 1.78 -17.86
C LYS A 79 9.72 1.61 -18.37
N GLU A 80 10.63 2.55 -18.03
CA GLU A 80 12.05 2.45 -18.39
C GLU A 80 12.70 1.16 -17.85
N LYS A 81 12.46 0.83 -16.58
CA LYS A 81 13.02 -0.37 -15.96
C LYS A 81 12.41 -1.67 -16.48
N LEU A 82 11.17 -1.66 -16.95
CA LEU A 82 10.53 -2.80 -17.59
C LEU A 82 10.94 -2.99 -19.07
N ALA A 83 11.45 -1.95 -19.73
CA ALA A 83 11.85 -1.98 -21.15
C ALA A 83 13.19 -2.71 -21.41
N LEU A 84 13.38 -3.89 -20.79
CA LEU A 84 14.61 -4.68 -20.89
C LEU A 84 14.64 -5.49 -22.20
N SER A 85 15.73 -5.39 -22.96
CA SER A 85 15.94 -6.14 -24.19
C SER A 85 16.96 -7.27 -24.08
N GLY A 86 17.78 -7.29 -23.02
CA GLY A 86 18.85 -8.25 -22.76
C GLY A 86 18.43 -9.45 -21.90
N GLU A 87 19.42 -10.06 -21.25
CA GLU A 87 19.19 -11.04 -20.20
C GLU A 87 18.66 -10.36 -18.94
N ILE A 88 17.75 -11.04 -18.25
CA ILE A 88 17.20 -10.58 -16.99
C ILE A 88 18.14 -11.04 -15.87
N SER A 89 18.61 -10.10 -15.05
CA SER A 89 19.41 -10.37 -13.86
C SER A 89 18.63 -10.08 -12.56
N GLU A 90 19.11 -10.58 -11.44
CA GLU A 90 18.58 -10.24 -10.11
C GLU A 90 18.65 -8.71 -9.85
N GLU A 91 19.69 -8.05 -10.37
CA GLU A 91 19.83 -6.60 -10.27
C GLU A 91 18.71 -5.87 -11.03
N ASN A 92 18.40 -6.31 -12.26
CA ASN A 92 17.29 -5.74 -13.02
C ASN A 92 15.97 -5.88 -12.27
N LEU A 93 15.69 -7.06 -11.70
CA LEU A 93 14.47 -7.30 -10.93
C LEU A 93 14.41 -6.45 -9.66
N THR A 94 15.54 -6.22 -9.00
CA THR A 94 15.64 -5.32 -7.85
C THR A 94 15.36 -3.87 -8.25
N GLN A 95 15.86 -3.43 -9.41
CA GLN A 95 15.58 -2.08 -9.93
C GLN A 95 14.11 -1.90 -10.30
N ILE A 96 13.48 -2.90 -10.94
CA ILE A 96 12.04 -2.90 -11.23
C ILE A 96 11.24 -2.81 -9.92
N SER A 97 11.57 -3.63 -8.93
CA SER A 97 10.92 -3.62 -7.62
C SER A 97 11.00 -2.25 -6.94
N SER A 98 12.18 -1.65 -6.96
CA SER A 98 12.42 -0.31 -6.37
C SER A 98 11.63 0.78 -7.10
N ALA A 99 11.54 0.71 -8.42
CA ALA A 99 10.76 1.64 -9.22
C ALA A 99 9.25 1.53 -8.94
N LEU A 100 8.72 0.29 -8.83
CA LEU A 100 7.32 0.04 -8.46
C LEU A 100 6.99 0.57 -7.05
N LEU A 101 7.89 0.40 -6.08
CA LEU A 101 7.70 0.95 -4.73
C LEU A 101 7.71 2.48 -4.75
N ALA A 102 8.58 3.10 -5.56
CA ALA A 102 8.61 4.55 -5.71
C ALA A 102 7.31 5.07 -6.36
N PHE A 103 6.81 4.37 -7.37
CA PHE A 103 5.53 4.66 -8.02
C PHE A 103 4.37 4.53 -7.02
N GLU A 104 4.29 3.45 -6.26
CA GLU A 104 3.26 3.27 -5.24
C GLU A 104 3.28 4.39 -4.20
N LYS A 105 4.48 4.80 -3.78
CA LYS A 105 4.66 5.91 -2.83
C LYS A 105 4.21 7.25 -3.42
N GLU A 106 4.46 7.51 -4.70
CA GLU A 106 4.00 8.72 -5.40
C GLU A 106 2.47 8.75 -5.48
N GLN A 107 1.84 7.62 -5.82
CA GLN A 107 0.37 7.52 -5.93
C GLN A 107 -0.33 7.51 -4.57
N ASN A 108 0.37 7.14 -3.51
CA ASN A 108 -0.15 7.09 -2.15
C ASN A 108 0.81 7.85 -1.21
N PRO A 109 0.87 9.19 -1.32
CA PRO A 109 1.71 9.96 -0.44
C PRO A 109 1.22 9.77 1.00
N ILE A 110 2.04 9.07 1.80
CA ILE A 110 1.79 8.96 3.23
C ILE A 110 2.10 10.33 3.83
N ASP A 111 1.12 10.98 4.42
CA ASP A 111 1.38 12.14 5.26
C ASP A 111 2.09 11.66 6.55
N LEU A 112 3.41 11.64 6.49
CA LEU A 112 4.25 11.21 7.60
C LEU A 112 4.01 12.05 8.87
N ASN A 113 3.61 13.31 8.73
CA ASN A 113 3.30 14.15 9.88
C ASN A 113 1.98 13.71 10.53
N ALA A 114 0.93 13.47 9.73
CA ALA A 114 -0.33 12.95 10.24
C ALA A 114 -0.16 11.56 10.88
N GLU A 115 0.63 10.67 10.29
CA GLU A 115 0.92 9.35 10.88
C GLU A 115 1.73 9.46 12.16
N LYS A 116 2.70 10.37 12.24
CA LYS A 116 3.45 10.68 13.45
C LYS A 116 2.53 11.22 14.56
N GLU A 117 1.64 12.14 14.24
CA GLU A 117 0.66 12.67 15.22
C GLU A 117 -0.27 11.58 15.73
N LYS A 118 -0.77 10.71 14.87
CA LYS A 118 -1.55 9.52 15.25
C LYS A 118 -0.75 8.60 16.17
N LEU A 119 0.52 8.33 15.86
CA LEU A 119 1.39 7.51 16.70
C LEU A 119 1.55 8.14 18.08
N VAL A 120 1.90 9.42 18.16
CA VAL A 120 2.06 10.16 19.42
C VAL A 120 0.76 10.13 20.23
N SER A 121 -0.39 10.36 19.60
CA SER A 121 -1.70 10.33 20.27
C SER A 121 -2.04 8.96 20.87
N ARG A 122 -1.57 7.86 20.25
CA ARG A 122 -1.77 6.50 20.74
C ARG A 122 -0.78 6.11 21.85
N LEU A 123 0.49 6.51 21.71
CA LEU A 123 1.56 6.14 22.65
C LEU A 123 1.54 6.98 23.92
N LYS A 124 1.29 8.30 23.84
CA LYS A 124 1.32 9.19 24.99
C LYS A 124 0.48 8.68 26.17
N PRO A 125 -0.82 8.31 26.02
CA PRO A 125 -1.61 7.79 27.12
C PRO A 125 -1.11 6.43 27.65
N ARG A 126 -0.39 5.65 26.82
CA ARG A 126 0.22 4.38 27.25
C ARG A 126 1.42 4.62 28.16
N PHE A 127 2.27 5.59 27.81
CA PHE A 127 3.39 6.01 28.65
C PHE A 127 2.90 6.60 29.97
N GLU A 128 1.88 7.45 29.94
CA GLU A 128 1.29 8.02 31.16
C GLU A 128 0.70 6.94 32.08
N THR A 129 0.09 5.91 31.50
CA THR A 129 -0.45 4.75 32.26
C THR A 129 0.68 3.93 32.86
N LEU A 130 1.76 3.71 32.10
CA LEU A 130 2.94 2.98 32.60
C LEU A 130 3.64 3.75 33.72
N ASP A 131 3.78 5.06 33.60
CA ASP A 131 4.38 5.92 34.62
C ASP A 131 3.59 5.89 35.94
N LYS A 132 2.25 5.96 35.85
CA LYS A 132 1.36 5.79 37.02
C LYS A 132 1.49 4.40 37.65
N ALA A 133 1.57 3.36 36.84
CA ALA A 133 1.74 1.99 37.34
C ALA A 133 3.09 1.84 38.05
N ILE A 134 4.19 2.38 37.50
CA ILE A 134 5.51 2.37 38.12
C ILE A 134 5.45 3.11 39.49
N SER A 135 4.76 4.24 39.53
CA SER A 135 4.62 5.03 40.76
C SER A 135 3.82 4.30 41.85
N SER A 136 2.89 3.40 41.44
CA SER A 136 2.12 2.58 42.40
C SER A 136 2.94 1.45 43.04
N LYS A 137 4.08 1.09 42.44
CA LYS A 137 4.94 -0.06 42.82
C LYS A 137 4.22 -1.42 42.79
N ASP A 138 3.07 -1.50 42.13
CA ASP A 138 2.32 -2.75 41.92
C ASP A 138 2.84 -3.44 40.66
N ILE A 139 3.49 -4.59 40.85
CA ILE A 139 4.17 -5.34 39.77
C ILE A 139 3.17 -5.80 38.70
N GLU A 140 1.96 -6.19 39.09
CA GLU A 140 0.97 -6.66 38.13
C GLU A 140 0.45 -5.50 37.27
N GLN A 141 0.19 -4.33 37.87
CA GLN A 141 -0.18 -3.13 37.13
C GLN A 141 0.95 -2.68 36.17
N ILE A 142 2.20 -2.74 36.63
CA ILE A 142 3.36 -2.41 35.77
C ILE A 142 3.43 -3.37 34.59
N ARG A 143 3.29 -4.66 34.80
CA ARG A 143 3.33 -5.69 33.74
C ARG A 143 2.24 -5.46 32.70
N GLU A 144 1.01 -5.25 33.13
CA GLU A 144 -0.12 -5.00 32.25
C GLU A 144 0.02 -3.67 31.46
N ALA A 145 0.47 -2.62 32.12
CA ALA A 145 0.71 -1.32 31.46
C ALA A 145 1.82 -1.43 30.42
N TYR A 146 2.92 -2.10 30.75
CA TYR A 146 4.03 -2.36 29.83
C TYR A 146 3.59 -3.18 28.62
N LYS A 147 2.84 -4.27 28.84
CA LYS A 147 2.32 -5.10 27.75
C LYS A 147 1.46 -4.30 26.77
N LYS A 148 0.57 -3.43 27.29
CA LYS A 148 -0.27 -2.57 26.46
C LYS A 148 0.54 -1.52 25.70
N MET A 149 1.55 -0.93 26.32
CA MET A 149 2.46 0.02 25.68
C MET A 149 3.26 -0.67 24.56
N ASN A 150 3.87 -1.81 24.86
CA ASN A 150 4.66 -2.58 23.90
C ASN A 150 3.81 -3.05 22.71
N SER A 151 2.62 -3.56 22.95
CA SER A 151 1.68 -3.93 21.87
C SER A 151 1.32 -2.73 20.98
N THR A 152 1.09 -1.56 21.57
CA THR A 152 0.81 -0.35 20.79
C THR A 152 2.03 0.08 19.98
N TRP A 153 3.25 -0.05 20.52
CA TRP A 153 4.50 0.20 19.81
C TRP A 153 4.66 -0.74 18.61
N THR A 154 4.62 -2.06 18.82
CA THR A 154 4.83 -3.08 17.79
C THR A 154 3.89 -2.91 16.59
N ILE A 155 2.62 -2.52 16.82
CA ILE A 155 1.66 -2.30 15.73
C ILE A 155 2.01 -1.05 14.90
N ASN A 156 2.71 -0.07 15.50
CA ASN A 156 2.95 1.24 14.88
C ASN A 156 4.43 1.54 14.61
N GLU A 157 5.35 0.62 14.91
CA GLU A 157 6.80 0.84 14.77
C GLU A 157 7.24 1.17 13.34
N SER A 158 6.50 0.65 12.34
CA SER A 158 6.76 0.95 10.93
C SER A 158 6.77 2.45 10.63
N VAL A 159 5.91 3.21 11.30
CA VAL A 159 5.85 4.68 11.14
C VAL A 159 7.19 5.33 11.53
N VAL A 160 7.84 4.83 12.59
CA VAL A 160 9.15 5.35 13.05
C VAL A 160 10.26 4.87 12.11
N ARG A 161 10.24 3.60 11.74
CA ARG A 161 11.22 3.01 10.83
C ARG A 161 11.20 3.71 9.46
N ASP A 162 10.03 3.92 8.89
CA ASP A 162 9.87 4.50 7.55
C ASP A 162 10.21 6.00 7.56
N ASN A 163 10.09 6.67 8.72
CA ASN A 163 10.45 8.07 8.88
C ASN A 163 11.95 8.27 9.18
N SER A 164 12.56 7.38 9.96
CA SER A 164 13.99 7.47 10.28
C SER A 164 14.54 6.17 10.86
N THR A 165 15.27 5.43 10.04
CA THR A 165 15.97 4.22 10.46
C THR A 165 16.94 4.48 11.63
N ALA A 166 17.58 5.66 11.67
CA ALA A 166 18.50 6.03 12.74
C ALA A 166 17.80 6.22 14.09
N HIS A 167 16.57 6.74 14.09
CA HIS A 167 15.76 6.87 15.31
C HIS A 167 15.14 5.55 15.73
N TYR A 168 14.73 4.71 14.77
CA TYR A 168 14.20 3.38 15.04
C TYR A 168 15.18 2.53 15.81
N GLY A 169 16.43 2.43 15.35
CA GLY A 169 17.47 1.64 16.03
C GLY A 169 17.92 2.14 17.42
N ARG A 170 17.37 3.27 17.91
CA ARG A 170 17.58 3.76 19.28
C ARG A 170 16.47 3.37 20.25
N VAL A 171 15.35 2.85 19.73
CA VAL A 171 14.14 2.54 20.50
C VAL A 171 14.00 1.04 20.73
N GLU A 172 14.64 0.21 19.89
CA GLU A 172 14.78 -1.23 20.10
C GLU A 172 15.92 -1.55 21.09
#